data_e04f70d3dd5d23858415a13d281608e1
#
_entry.id   e04f70d3dd5d23858415a13d281608e1
#
_cell.length_a   1.000
_cell.length_b   1.000
_cell.length_c   1.000
_cell.angle_alpha   90.00
_cell.angle_beta   90.00
_cell.angle_gamma   90.00
#
_symmetry.space_group_name_H-M   'P 1'
#
loop_
_entity.id
_entity.type
_entity.pdbx_description
1 polymer ?
#
loop_
_entity_poly.entity_id
_entity_poly.type
_entity_poly.pdbx_seq_one_letter_code
_entity_poly.pdbx_strand_id
1 'polypeptide(L)'
;MARHSDQPRRRISAFAVSSFLAFVLVLVTVVLPVPYMVETPGPVFNTLGKVKDTDKDVVEITGAKTYPTDGQLNMLTVGVVGGPDRHMSALRAFMGVLKGTETVVPTESMYPLDTTGEQVSQTNTAQMTSSQDIATAAALSELGMDYTVRMRVAEDPADGPARGKVAQGDTVLAINGKEVEGPDALQTIHAEVEKGSPVELRLESGGKERTETVQPTMIDGKHRMGVLLNQDFDFPVDVKFNLDNIGGPSAGTVFALTIIDKLTEGPLAGDKNVAGTGAITADGTVQPIGGARQKVAAADDAGSEYFLSPRDNCAEAVDAAKGRDITVVRIDNLHAAKTALEDIAEDRTSDLPSCSADR
;
A
#
# COMPACT_ATOMS: atom_id res chain seq x y z
N MET A 1 -56.07 2.76 -69.22
CA MET A 1 -54.86 1.95 -69.11
C MET A 1 -53.98 2.55 -68.03
N ALA A 2 -54.05 2.06 -66.76
CA ALA A 2 -53.24 2.52 -65.66
C ALA A 2 -52.09 1.49 -65.49
N ARG A 3 -50.84 1.93 -65.72
CA ARG A 3 -49.65 1.12 -65.46
C ARG A 3 -49.39 1.16 -63.95
N HIS A 4 -49.60 0.05 -63.27
CA HIS A 4 -49.08 -0.20 -61.93
C HIS A 4 -47.57 -0.38 -62.05
N SER A 5 -46.80 0.54 -61.46
CA SER A 5 -45.36 0.43 -61.28
C SER A 5 -45.12 -0.44 -60.03
N ASP A 6 -44.80 -1.72 -60.23
CA ASP A 6 -44.26 -2.60 -59.19
C ASP A 6 -42.90 -2.11 -58.77
N GLN A 7 -42.80 -1.40 -57.63
CA GLN A 7 -41.51 -1.12 -56.98
C GLN A 7 -40.98 -2.39 -56.32
N PRO A 8 -39.75 -2.83 -56.64
CA PRO A 8 -39.19 -3.99 -55.99
C PRO A 8 -38.96 -3.72 -54.49
N ARG A 9 -39.70 -4.43 -53.62
CA ARG A 9 -39.45 -4.44 -52.18
C ARG A 9 -38.02 -4.97 -51.97
N ARG A 10 -37.06 -4.10 -51.61
CA ARG A 10 -35.74 -4.51 -51.18
C ARG A 10 -35.85 -5.44 -49.97
N ARG A 11 -35.65 -6.72 -50.15
CA ARG A 11 -35.52 -7.69 -49.05
C ARG A 11 -34.19 -7.40 -48.34
N ILE A 12 -34.28 -6.88 -47.12
CA ILE A 12 -33.08 -6.74 -46.26
C ILE A 12 -32.54 -8.14 -46.06
N SER A 13 -31.29 -8.40 -46.40
CA SER A 13 -30.68 -9.71 -46.23
C SER A 13 -30.50 -10.03 -44.75
N ALA A 14 -30.69 -11.30 -44.36
CA ALA A 14 -30.46 -11.74 -42.98
C ALA A 14 -29.03 -11.34 -42.49
N PHE A 15 -28.05 -11.36 -43.40
CA PHE A 15 -26.68 -10.91 -43.14
C PHE A 15 -26.61 -9.41 -42.75
N ALA A 16 -27.35 -8.54 -43.47
CA ALA A 16 -27.36 -7.11 -43.14
C ALA A 16 -27.99 -6.85 -41.76
N VAL A 17 -29.05 -7.60 -41.42
CA VAL A 17 -29.68 -7.51 -40.08
C VAL A 17 -28.73 -8.01 -39.00
N SER A 18 -28.08 -9.15 -39.19
CA SER A 18 -27.10 -9.70 -38.25
C SER A 18 -25.91 -8.78 -38.04
N SER A 19 -25.36 -8.20 -39.13
CA SER A 19 -24.27 -7.25 -39.06
C SER A 19 -24.65 -5.96 -38.32
N PHE A 20 -25.87 -5.47 -38.54
CA PHE A 20 -26.39 -4.30 -37.84
C PHE A 20 -26.59 -4.60 -36.35
N LEU A 21 -27.16 -5.74 -35.98
CA LEU A 21 -27.31 -6.17 -34.60
C LEU A 21 -25.96 -6.35 -33.89
N ALA A 22 -24.99 -6.97 -34.57
CA ALA A 22 -23.64 -7.11 -34.04
C ALA A 22 -22.97 -5.73 -33.80
N PHE A 23 -23.13 -4.80 -34.75
CA PHE A 23 -22.64 -3.43 -34.58
C PHE A 23 -23.29 -2.70 -33.43
N VAL A 24 -24.62 -2.80 -33.27
CA VAL A 24 -25.34 -2.21 -32.14
C VAL A 24 -24.89 -2.85 -30.83
N LEU A 25 -24.70 -4.17 -30.79
CA LEU A 25 -24.20 -4.85 -29.57
C LEU A 25 -22.81 -4.33 -29.17
N VAL A 26 -21.91 -4.22 -30.13
CA VAL A 26 -20.56 -3.64 -29.87
C VAL A 26 -20.67 -2.21 -29.38
N LEU A 27 -21.52 -1.38 -30.00
CA LEU A 27 -21.72 0.02 -29.57
C LEU A 27 -22.26 0.07 -28.13
N VAL A 28 -23.19 -0.80 -27.77
CA VAL A 28 -23.73 -0.90 -26.40
C VAL A 28 -22.61 -1.27 -25.41
N THR A 29 -21.75 -2.24 -25.72
CA THR A 29 -20.65 -2.62 -24.82
C THR A 29 -19.61 -1.53 -24.64
N VAL A 30 -19.41 -0.65 -25.63
CA VAL A 30 -18.53 0.52 -25.53
C VAL A 30 -19.08 1.58 -24.60
N VAL A 31 -20.41 1.79 -24.61
CA VAL A 31 -21.08 2.88 -23.87
C VAL A 31 -21.63 2.42 -22.54
N LEU A 32 -22.00 1.14 -22.38
CA LEU A 32 -22.61 0.62 -21.17
C LEU A 32 -21.68 0.76 -19.95
N PRO A 33 -22.03 1.58 -18.95
CA PRO A 33 -21.25 1.66 -17.73
C PRO A 33 -21.43 0.40 -16.89
N VAL A 34 -20.33 -0.09 -16.30
CA VAL A 34 -20.35 -1.26 -15.41
C VAL A 34 -19.71 -0.91 -14.06
N PRO A 35 -20.20 -1.50 -12.96
CA PRO A 35 -19.70 -1.24 -11.60
C PRO A 35 -18.45 -2.07 -11.32
N TYR A 36 -17.45 -1.96 -12.19
CA TYR A 36 -16.17 -2.62 -12.06
C TYR A 36 -15.05 -1.59 -12.15
N MET A 37 -13.89 -1.97 -11.62
CA MET A 37 -12.63 -1.24 -11.78
C MET A 37 -11.55 -2.20 -12.28
N VAL A 38 -10.53 -1.65 -12.91
CA VAL A 38 -9.39 -2.41 -13.42
C VAL A 38 -8.13 -1.90 -12.76
N GLU A 39 -7.44 -2.80 -12.09
CA GLU A 39 -6.10 -2.58 -11.60
C GLU A 39 -5.10 -2.87 -12.72
N THR A 40 -4.16 -1.96 -12.93
CA THR A 40 -3.14 -2.01 -13.99
C THR A 40 -1.76 -1.81 -13.39
N PRO A 41 -0.68 -2.29 -14.03
CA PRO A 41 0.66 -1.84 -13.71
C PRO A 41 0.72 -0.31 -13.71
N GLY A 42 1.20 0.27 -12.62
CA GLY A 42 1.33 1.72 -12.43
C GLY A 42 2.74 2.23 -12.68
N PRO A 43 2.97 3.54 -12.56
CA PRO A 43 4.31 4.13 -12.62
C PRO A 43 5.28 3.53 -11.60
N VAL A 44 6.55 3.48 -12.00
CA VAL A 44 7.67 3.04 -11.18
C VAL A 44 8.54 4.25 -10.82
N PHE A 45 8.97 4.33 -9.57
CA PHE A 45 9.78 5.45 -9.07
C PHE A 45 11.04 4.92 -8.39
N ASN A 46 12.22 5.29 -8.89
CA ASN A 46 13.47 5.03 -8.20
C ASN A 46 13.59 5.97 -7.00
N THR A 47 13.46 5.44 -5.78
CA THR A 47 13.47 6.23 -4.54
C THR A 47 14.88 6.75 -4.16
N LEU A 48 15.93 6.14 -4.68
CA LEU A 48 17.32 6.63 -4.55
C LEU A 48 17.64 7.76 -5.53
N GLY A 49 16.80 7.92 -6.57
CA GLY A 49 17.00 8.88 -7.64
C GLY A 49 16.37 10.24 -7.39
N LYS A 50 16.27 11.02 -8.47
CA LYS A 50 15.66 12.35 -8.48
C LYS A 50 14.25 12.30 -9.05
N VAL A 51 13.43 13.24 -8.62
CA VAL A 51 12.11 13.50 -9.21
C VAL A 51 12.30 13.94 -10.66
N LYS A 52 11.53 13.30 -11.56
CA LYS A 52 11.60 13.56 -12.99
C LYS A 52 11.51 15.07 -13.29
N ASP A 53 12.38 15.54 -14.21
CA ASP A 53 12.44 16.93 -14.67
C ASP A 53 12.77 17.95 -13.56
N THR A 54 13.34 17.49 -12.43
CA THR A 54 13.80 18.35 -11.34
C THR A 54 15.17 17.92 -10.81
N ASP A 55 15.83 18.78 -10.02
CA ASP A 55 17.06 18.41 -9.31
C ASP A 55 16.80 17.88 -7.87
N LYS A 56 15.54 17.74 -7.47
CA LYS A 56 15.19 17.29 -6.12
C LYS A 56 15.27 15.77 -6.02
N ASP A 57 15.88 15.28 -4.97
CA ASP A 57 15.83 13.86 -4.63
C ASP A 57 14.41 13.43 -4.34
N VAL A 58 14.06 12.18 -4.67
CA VAL A 58 12.76 11.59 -4.31
C VAL A 58 12.62 11.51 -2.79
N VAL A 59 13.70 11.17 -2.08
CA VAL A 59 13.75 11.20 -0.61
C VAL A 59 14.89 12.10 -0.18
N GLU A 60 14.58 13.20 0.49
CA GLU A 60 15.53 14.15 1.08
C GLU A 60 15.60 13.95 2.58
N ILE A 61 16.82 13.91 3.15
CA ILE A 61 17.02 13.79 4.60
C ILE A 61 17.87 14.94 5.07
N THR A 62 17.43 15.62 6.14
CA THR A 62 18.17 16.67 6.83
C THR A 62 18.27 16.36 8.33
N GLY A 63 19.22 17.00 9.01
CA GLY A 63 19.47 16.76 10.44
C GLY A 63 20.46 15.62 10.73
N ALA A 64 20.86 14.83 9.73
CA ALA A 64 21.91 13.81 9.85
C ALA A 64 22.88 13.84 8.66
N LYS A 65 24.02 13.15 8.78
CA LYS A 65 24.91 12.91 7.67
C LYS A 65 24.28 11.91 6.71
N THR A 66 24.23 12.25 5.42
CA THR A 66 23.80 11.36 4.35
C THR A 66 24.96 10.90 3.49
N TYR A 67 24.80 9.77 2.83
CA TYR A 67 25.81 9.15 1.98
C TYR A 67 25.31 9.06 0.53
N PRO A 68 26.24 9.02 -0.44
CA PRO A 68 25.87 8.78 -1.84
C PRO A 68 25.24 7.40 -2.01
N THR A 69 24.20 7.33 -2.80
CA THR A 69 23.50 6.10 -3.17
C THR A 69 23.84 5.70 -4.59
N ASP A 70 23.77 4.41 -4.92
CA ASP A 70 23.95 3.87 -6.27
C ASP A 70 22.89 2.80 -6.57
N GLY A 71 22.82 2.34 -7.81
CA GLY A 71 21.79 1.40 -8.26
C GLY A 71 20.38 2.00 -8.29
N GLN A 72 19.38 1.14 -8.20
CA GLN A 72 17.98 1.54 -8.21
C GLN A 72 17.18 0.76 -7.17
N LEU A 73 16.43 1.47 -6.37
CA LEU A 73 15.43 0.90 -5.48
C LEU A 73 14.05 1.41 -5.89
N ASN A 74 13.33 0.58 -6.63
CA ASN A 74 12.11 0.95 -7.31
C ASN A 74 10.87 0.72 -6.45
N MET A 75 10.19 1.81 -6.13
CA MET A 75 8.84 1.81 -5.59
C MET A 75 7.83 1.59 -6.71
N LEU A 76 6.85 0.73 -6.47
CA LEU A 76 5.86 0.29 -7.44
C LEU A 76 4.47 0.76 -7.06
N THR A 77 3.70 1.20 -8.05
CA THR A 77 2.33 1.62 -7.88
C THR A 77 1.36 0.76 -8.68
N VAL A 78 0.09 0.83 -8.35
CA VAL A 78 -1.02 0.23 -9.11
C VAL A 78 -1.88 1.35 -9.67
N GLY A 79 -2.08 1.35 -10.96
CA GLY A 79 -3.04 2.24 -11.61
C GLY A 79 -4.45 1.67 -11.46
N VAL A 80 -5.43 2.53 -11.21
CA VAL A 80 -6.84 2.15 -11.11
C VAL A 80 -7.65 2.89 -12.16
N VAL A 81 -8.36 2.13 -13.00
CA VAL A 81 -9.30 2.66 -14.00
C VAL A 81 -10.72 2.28 -13.58
N GLY A 82 -11.59 3.25 -13.45
CA GLY A 82 -12.91 3.11 -12.82
C GLY A 82 -12.87 3.52 -11.34
N GLY A 83 -13.90 3.19 -10.59
CA GLY A 83 -14.02 3.52 -9.16
C GLY A 83 -15.34 4.21 -8.84
N PRO A 84 -15.51 4.72 -7.60
CA PRO A 84 -16.78 5.24 -7.11
C PRO A 84 -17.44 6.28 -8.03
N ASP A 85 -16.69 7.30 -8.51
CA ASP A 85 -17.24 8.39 -9.33
C ASP A 85 -16.87 8.27 -10.82
N ARG A 86 -16.25 7.16 -11.22
CA ARG A 86 -15.75 6.95 -12.57
C ARG A 86 -16.24 5.63 -13.13
N HIS A 87 -17.31 5.67 -13.91
CA HIS A 87 -17.81 4.49 -14.57
C HIS A 87 -16.88 4.06 -15.70
N MET A 88 -16.69 2.75 -15.80
CA MET A 88 -15.91 2.12 -16.84
C MET A 88 -16.86 1.43 -17.83
N SER A 89 -16.47 1.38 -19.12
CA SER A 89 -17.28 0.65 -20.11
C SER A 89 -17.09 -0.87 -19.99
N ALA A 90 -18.13 -1.62 -20.36
CA ALA A 90 -18.08 -3.08 -20.38
C ALA A 90 -16.95 -3.61 -21.28
N LEU A 91 -16.67 -2.93 -22.39
CA LEU A 91 -15.56 -3.28 -23.29
C LEU A 91 -14.20 -3.15 -22.58
N ARG A 92 -13.98 -2.07 -21.78
CA ARG A 92 -12.73 -1.90 -21.03
C ARG A 92 -12.55 -2.98 -19.96
N ALA A 93 -13.62 -3.32 -19.26
CA ALA A 93 -13.61 -4.43 -18.30
C ALA A 93 -13.26 -5.76 -18.98
N PHE A 94 -13.90 -6.06 -20.11
CA PHE A 94 -13.62 -7.27 -20.90
C PHE A 94 -12.16 -7.33 -21.36
N MET A 95 -11.63 -6.22 -21.88
CA MET A 95 -10.22 -6.14 -22.30
C MET A 95 -9.25 -6.35 -21.12
N GLY A 96 -9.61 -5.88 -19.92
CA GLY A 96 -8.83 -6.11 -18.69
C GLY A 96 -8.73 -7.59 -18.32
N VAL A 97 -9.83 -8.34 -18.48
CA VAL A 97 -9.84 -9.80 -18.22
C VAL A 97 -8.90 -10.55 -19.19
N LEU A 98 -8.77 -10.07 -20.43
CA LEU A 98 -7.91 -10.71 -21.43
C LEU A 98 -6.41 -10.44 -21.23
N LYS A 99 -6.07 -9.38 -20.48
CA LYS A 99 -4.68 -9.04 -20.18
C LYS A 99 -4.23 -9.70 -18.89
N GLY A 100 -3.26 -10.57 -18.96
CA GLY A 100 -2.74 -11.30 -17.79
C GLY A 100 -2.08 -10.43 -16.72
N THR A 101 -1.81 -9.15 -17.00
CA THR A 101 -1.21 -8.17 -16.09
C THR A 101 -2.24 -7.24 -15.41
N GLU A 102 -3.50 -7.33 -15.80
CA GLU A 102 -4.59 -6.52 -15.25
C GLU A 102 -5.53 -7.39 -14.39
N THR A 103 -6.16 -6.80 -13.39
CA THR A 103 -7.19 -7.45 -12.56
C THR A 103 -8.47 -6.64 -12.62
N VAL A 104 -9.58 -7.30 -12.93
CA VAL A 104 -10.92 -6.67 -12.94
C VAL A 104 -11.65 -7.07 -11.67
N VAL A 105 -12.03 -6.08 -10.86
CA VAL A 105 -12.70 -6.28 -9.58
C VAL A 105 -14.01 -5.48 -9.51
N PRO A 106 -15.05 -5.98 -8.83
CA PRO A 106 -16.24 -5.18 -8.56
C PRO A 106 -15.89 -3.97 -7.69
N THR A 107 -16.40 -2.79 -8.02
CA THR A 107 -16.13 -1.56 -7.25
C THR A 107 -16.52 -1.71 -5.77
N GLU A 108 -17.64 -2.38 -5.51
CA GLU A 108 -18.17 -2.62 -4.15
C GLU A 108 -17.31 -3.56 -3.30
N SER A 109 -16.42 -4.36 -3.91
CA SER A 109 -15.49 -5.21 -3.17
C SER A 109 -14.30 -4.42 -2.58
N MET A 110 -14.03 -3.24 -3.12
CA MET A 110 -12.92 -2.38 -2.69
C MET A 110 -13.42 -1.16 -1.89
N TYR A 111 -14.58 -0.65 -2.22
CA TYR A 111 -15.15 0.55 -1.61
C TYR A 111 -16.59 0.29 -1.17
N PRO A 112 -16.97 0.64 0.08
CA PRO A 112 -18.35 0.64 0.51
C PRO A 112 -19.25 1.43 -0.46
N LEU A 113 -20.51 1.05 -0.53
CA LEU A 113 -21.54 1.84 -1.22
C LEU A 113 -21.53 3.26 -0.61
N ASP A 114 -21.74 4.27 -1.42
CA ASP A 114 -21.73 5.70 -1.05
C ASP A 114 -20.33 6.31 -0.79
N THR A 115 -19.23 5.59 -0.99
CA THR A 115 -17.90 6.17 -0.98
C THR A 115 -17.70 7.04 -2.22
N THR A 116 -17.22 8.27 -2.05
CA THR A 116 -16.88 9.18 -3.16
C THR A 116 -15.39 9.06 -3.55
N GLY A 117 -15.06 9.44 -4.79
CA GLY A 117 -13.67 9.48 -5.24
C GLY A 117 -12.81 10.47 -4.45
N GLU A 118 -13.43 11.54 -3.92
CA GLU A 118 -12.74 12.49 -3.04
C GLU A 118 -12.37 11.83 -1.70
N GLN A 119 -13.28 11.09 -1.08
CA GLN A 119 -13.00 10.34 0.15
C GLN A 119 -11.90 9.29 -0.06
N VAL A 120 -11.91 8.58 -1.19
CA VAL A 120 -10.84 7.66 -1.56
C VAL A 120 -9.50 8.39 -1.67
N SER A 121 -9.47 9.54 -2.33
CA SER A 121 -8.26 10.35 -2.49
C SER A 121 -7.72 10.85 -1.15
N GLN A 122 -8.59 11.36 -0.27
CA GLN A 122 -8.22 11.82 1.07
C GLN A 122 -7.66 10.67 1.92
N THR A 123 -8.34 9.51 1.92
CA THR A 123 -7.88 8.32 2.65
C THR A 123 -6.53 7.85 2.13
N ASN A 124 -6.36 7.75 0.82
CA ASN A 124 -5.09 7.33 0.21
C ASN A 124 -3.95 8.29 0.55
N THR A 125 -4.21 9.60 0.56
CA THR A 125 -3.21 10.61 0.95
C THR A 125 -2.83 10.48 2.42
N ALA A 126 -3.82 10.33 3.31
CA ALA A 126 -3.56 10.12 4.74
C ALA A 126 -2.77 8.83 5.00
N GLN A 127 -3.12 7.74 4.32
CA GLN A 127 -2.38 6.47 4.41
C GLN A 127 -0.93 6.60 3.91
N MET A 128 -0.69 7.38 2.84
CA MET A 128 0.66 7.63 2.33
C MET A 128 1.48 8.42 3.35
N THR A 129 0.94 9.50 3.93
CA THR A 129 1.63 10.30 4.95
C THR A 129 1.97 9.43 6.16
N SER A 130 1.00 8.68 6.68
CA SER A 130 1.25 7.75 7.79
C SER A 130 2.31 6.69 7.45
N SER A 131 2.30 6.18 6.21
CA SER A 131 3.30 5.20 5.75
C SER A 131 4.71 5.77 5.70
N GLN A 132 4.87 7.06 5.35
CA GLN A 132 6.16 7.76 5.36
C GLN A 132 6.70 7.91 6.77
N ASP A 133 5.86 8.30 7.73
CA ASP A 133 6.24 8.41 9.15
C ASP A 133 6.62 7.05 9.74
N ILE A 134 5.79 6.03 9.49
CA ILE A 134 6.04 4.65 9.96
C ILE A 134 7.32 4.08 9.32
N ALA A 135 7.56 4.33 8.03
CA ALA A 135 8.78 3.91 7.35
C ALA A 135 10.03 4.58 7.95
N THR A 136 9.92 5.88 8.29
CA THR A 136 10.98 6.61 8.99
C THR A 136 11.25 6.00 10.36
N ALA A 137 10.20 5.73 11.14
CA ALA A 137 10.32 5.07 12.43
C ALA A 137 11.02 3.70 12.34
N ALA A 138 10.58 2.86 11.38
CA ALA A 138 11.15 1.54 11.16
C ALA A 138 12.63 1.61 10.74
N ALA A 139 12.99 2.54 9.85
CA ALA A 139 14.37 2.75 9.40
C ALA A 139 15.26 3.20 10.55
N LEU A 140 14.81 4.15 11.36
CA LEU A 140 15.58 4.63 12.52
C LEU A 140 15.73 3.54 13.58
N SER A 141 14.70 2.72 13.82
CA SER A 141 14.79 1.56 14.71
C SER A 141 15.82 0.54 14.22
N GLU A 142 15.84 0.20 12.93
CA GLU A 142 16.83 -0.71 12.33
C GLU A 142 18.26 -0.17 12.45
N LEU A 143 18.42 1.14 12.41
CA LEU A 143 19.72 1.83 12.58
C LEU A 143 20.09 2.07 14.05
N GLY A 144 19.26 1.72 15.01
CA GLY A 144 19.47 1.97 16.43
C GLY A 144 19.48 3.46 16.80
N MET A 145 18.77 4.27 16.04
CA MET A 145 18.59 5.70 16.28
C MET A 145 17.33 5.93 17.13
N ASP A 146 17.50 6.59 18.29
CA ASP A 146 16.39 6.87 19.19
C ASP A 146 15.43 7.93 18.60
N TYR A 147 14.14 7.71 18.79
CA TYR A 147 13.08 8.68 18.55
C TYR A 147 11.94 8.49 19.57
N THR A 148 11.05 9.47 19.69
CA THR A 148 9.88 9.32 20.55
C THR A 148 8.62 9.09 19.75
N VAL A 149 7.70 8.30 20.30
CA VAL A 149 6.36 8.11 19.74
C VAL A 149 5.32 8.37 20.84
N ARG A 150 4.24 9.05 20.47
CA ARG A 150 3.08 9.26 21.34
C ARG A 150 1.85 8.66 20.69
N MET A 151 1.19 7.77 21.42
CA MET A 151 -0.06 7.16 21.01
C MET A 151 -1.21 8.08 21.39
N ARG A 152 -1.77 8.80 20.41
CA ARG A 152 -2.81 9.80 20.63
C ARG A 152 -4.17 9.31 20.14
N VAL A 153 -5.22 9.54 20.93
CA VAL A 153 -6.60 9.27 20.53
C VAL A 153 -6.99 10.19 19.36
N ALA A 154 -7.30 9.59 18.23
CA ALA A 154 -7.55 10.30 16.96
C ALA A 154 -8.90 11.02 16.96
N GLU A 155 -9.92 10.43 17.59
CA GLU A 155 -11.27 10.94 17.64
C GLU A 155 -12.00 10.44 18.89
N ASP A 156 -13.06 11.15 19.28
CA ASP A 156 -13.92 10.69 20.38
C ASP A 156 -14.58 9.36 19.99
N PRO A 157 -14.48 8.30 20.85
CA PRO A 157 -15.16 7.06 20.57
C PRO A 157 -16.68 7.23 20.50
N ALA A 158 -17.25 7.08 19.29
CA ALA A 158 -18.69 7.21 19.07
C ALA A 158 -19.47 6.13 19.84
N ASP A 159 -18.93 4.92 19.83
CA ASP A 159 -19.48 3.72 20.45
C ASP A 159 -18.39 2.85 21.10
N GLY A 160 -18.78 1.83 21.84
CA GLY A 160 -17.88 0.84 22.40
C GLY A 160 -17.39 1.12 23.82
N PRO A 161 -16.49 0.27 24.33
CA PRO A 161 -16.09 0.24 25.74
C PRO A 161 -15.38 1.49 26.24
N ALA A 162 -14.70 2.22 25.37
CA ALA A 162 -13.93 3.41 25.72
C ALA A 162 -14.76 4.71 25.68
N ARG A 163 -16.02 4.64 25.20
CA ARG A 163 -16.89 5.82 25.13
C ARG A 163 -17.03 6.53 26.47
N GLY A 164 -16.76 7.84 26.48
CA GLY A 164 -16.84 8.68 27.67
C GLY A 164 -15.72 8.47 28.68
N LYS A 165 -14.74 7.58 28.39
CA LYS A 165 -13.55 7.34 29.22
C LYS A 165 -12.30 7.94 28.61
N VAL A 166 -12.20 7.94 27.29
CA VAL A 166 -11.13 8.60 26.54
C VAL A 166 -11.73 9.65 25.62
N ALA A 167 -10.97 10.69 25.30
CA ALA A 167 -11.38 11.78 24.44
C ALA A 167 -10.34 12.03 23.34
N GLN A 168 -10.77 12.65 22.25
CA GLN A 168 -9.87 13.09 21.18
C GLN A 168 -8.72 13.93 21.74
N GLY A 169 -7.51 13.62 21.33
CA GLY A 169 -6.28 14.30 21.76
C GLY A 169 -5.66 13.78 23.04
N ASP A 170 -6.32 12.85 23.77
CA ASP A 170 -5.67 12.16 24.88
C ASP A 170 -4.44 11.38 24.38
N THR A 171 -3.35 11.45 25.14
CA THR A 171 -2.15 10.64 24.90
C THR A 171 -2.18 9.44 25.85
N VAL A 172 -2.01 8.24 25.32
CA VAL A 172 -1.88 7.02 26.12
C VAL A 172 -0.44 6.90 26.60
N LEU A 173 -0.19 7.09 27.88
CA LEU A 173 1.14 7.01 28.50
C LEU A 173 1.50 5.59 28.92
N ALA A 174 0.53 4.85 29.46
CA ALA A 174 0.74 3.48 29.91
C ALA A 174 -0.56 2.65 29.82
N ILE A 175 -0.41 1.32 29.71
CA ILE A 175 -1.48 0.34 29.78
C ILE A 175 -1.12 -0.76 30.77
N ASN A 176 -1.97 -0.99 31.79
CA ASN A 176 -1.71 -1.96 32.87
C ASN A 176 -0.32 -1.78 33.51
N GLY A 177 0.11 -0.53 33.71
CA GLY A 177 1.42 -0.17 34.26
C GLY A 177 2.62 -0.35 33.33
N LYS A 178 2.41 -0.75 32.07
CA LYS A 178 3.45 -0.81 31.05
C LYS A 178 3.47 0.52 30.27
N GLU A 179 4.62 1.15 30.19
CA GLU A 179 4.79 2.38 29.40
C GLU A 179 4.50 2.10 27.92
N VAL A 180 3.85 3.08 27.28
CA VAL A 180 3.47 3.03 25.84
C VAL A 180 4.37 4.02 25.12
N GLU A 181 5.58 3.56 24.82
CA GLU A 181 6.63 4.36 24.16
C GLU A 181 7.47 3.53 23.21
N GLY A 182 8.21 4.20 22.32
CA GLY A 182 9.11 3.56 21.38
C GLY A 182 8.42 2.76 20.26
N PRO A 183 9.18 1.97 19.48
CA PRO A 183 8.69 1.23 18.32
C PRO A 183 7.56 0.25 18.66
N ASP A 184 7.58 -0.33 19.86
CA ASP A 184 6.66 -1.37 20.30
C ASP A 184 5.40 -0.81 20.98
N ALA A 185 5.20 0.51 21.00
CA ALA A 185 4.08 1.15 21.70
C ALA A 185 2.71 0.57 21.30
N LEU A 186 2.47 0.42 20.01
CA LEU A 186 1.21 -0.13 19.49
C LEU A 186 1.05 -1.61 19.83
N GLN A 187 2.11 -2.41 19.71
CA GLN A 187 2.13 -3.83 20.08
C GLN A 187 1.87 -4.04 21.56
N THR A 188 2.44 -3.17 22.40
CA THR A 188 2.19 -3.17 23.87
C THR A 188 0.70 -2.99 24.17
N ILE A 189 0.04 -2.03 23.50
CA ILE A 189 -1.41 -1.82 23.62
C ILE A 189 -2.17 -3.06 23.15
N HIS A 190 -1.87 -3.56 21.95
CA HIS A 190 -2.56 -4.72 21.36
C HIS A 190 -2.45 -5.96 22.26
N ALA A 191 -1.25 -6.26 22.75
CA ALA A 191 -1.01 -7.42 23.62
C ALA A 191 -1.80 -7.38 24.93
N GLU A 192 -2.01 -6.20 25.51
CA GLU A 192 -2.83 -6.07 26.71
C GLU A 192 -4.34 -6.14 26.42
N VAL A 193 -4.79 -5.55 25.31
CA VAL A 193 -6.20 -5.56 24.91
C VAL A 193 -6.65 -6.97 24.48
N GLU A 194 -5.81 -7.72 23.79
CA GLU A 194 -6.14 -9.08 23.31
C GLU A 194 -6.41 -10.08 24.45
N LYS A 195 -5.90 -9.83 25.67
CA LYS A 195 -6.21 -10.66 26.84
C LYS A 195 -7.69 -10.65 27.22
N GLY A 196 -8.45 -9.63 26.76
CA GLY A 196 -9.89 -9.51 27.01
C GLY A 196 -10.24 -9.17 28.47
N SER A 197 -9.25 -8.97 29.34
CA SER A 197 -9.44 -8.49 30.71
C SER A 197 -9.58 -6.98 30.75
N PRO A 198 -10.15 -6.38 31.82
CA PRO A 198 -10.14 -4.93 31.99
C PRO A 198 -8.72 -4.39 31.89
N VAL A 199 -8.53 -3.32 31.13
CA VAL A 199 -7.25 -2.61 30.98
C VAL A 199 -7.31 -1.27 31.66
N GLU A 200 -6.27 -0.95 32.42
CA GLU A 200 -6.06 0.35 33.04
C GLU A 200 -5.22 1.20 32.10
N LEU A 201 -5.74 2.34 31.68
CA LEU A 201 -5.07 3.32 30.82
C LEU A 201 -4.64 4.52 31.63
N ARG A 202 -3.36 4.86 31.64
CA ARG A 202 -2.86 6.15 32.10
C ARG A 202 -2.83 7.09 30.88
N LEU A 203 -3.62 8.14 31.00
CA LEU A 203 -3.87 9.10 29.92
C LEU A 203 -3.37 10.48 30.33
N GLU A 204 -2.85 11.25 29.35
CA GLU A 204 -2.57 12.68 29.50
C GLU A 204 -3.50 13.49 28.61
N SER A 205 -4.10 14.54 29.16
CA SER A 205 -4.93 15.49 28.44
C SER A 205 -4.63 16.91 28.91
N GLY A 206 -4.11 17.76 28.01
CA GLY A 206 -3.77 19.14 28.35
C GLY A 206 -2.77 19.28 29.52
N GLY A 207 -1.80 18.39 29.63
CA GLY A 207 -0.78 18.39 30.69
C GLY A 207 -1.27 17.82 32.03
N LYS A 208 -2.45 17.18 32.10
CA LYS A 208 -2.98 16.52 33.29
C LYS A 208 -3.13 15.03 33.05
N GLU A 209 -2.57 14.24 33.93
CA GLU A 209 -2.72 12.80 33.91
C GLU A 209 -4.01 12.36 34.60
N ARG A 210 -4.62 11.30 34.08
CA ARG A 210 -5.72 10.57 34.70
C ARG A 210 -5.63 9.09 34.35
N THR A 211 -6.31 8.28 35.15
CA THR A 211 -6.40 6.84 34.93
C THR A 211 -7.84 6.45 34.63
N GLU A 212 -8.04 5.64 33.60
CA GLU A 212 -9.34 5.12 33.19
C GLU A 212 -9.28 3.61 33.01
N THR A 213 -10.33 2.91 33.41
CA THR A 213 -10.44 1.46 33.20
C THR A 213 -11.40 1.18 32.06
N VAL A 214 -10.93 0.46 31.03
CA VAL A 214 -11.73 0.06 29.88
C VAL A 214 -11.83 -1.46 29.84
N GLN A 215 -13.04 -2.00 29.64
CA GLN A 215 -13.27 -3.44 29.44
C GLN A 215 -13.32 -3.72 27.95
N PRO A 216 -12.30 -4.36 27.33
CA PRO A 216 -12.35 -4.75 25.92
C PRO A 216 -13.56 -5.66 25.64
N THR A 217 -14.16 -5.52 24.46
CA THR A 217 -15.25 -6.36 23.99
C THR A 217 -14.86 -7.08 22.69
N MET A 218 -15.51 -8.22 22.44
CA MET A 218 -15.28 -9.00 21.22
C MET A 218 -15.98 -8.32 20.04
N ILE A 219 -15.20 -7.89 19.05
CA ILE A 219 -15.66 -7.31 17.78
C ILE A 219 -14.90 -8.02 16.67
N ASP A 220 -15.63 -8.65 15.72
CA ASP A 220 -15.07 -9.41 14.61
C ASP A 220 -13.99 -10.44 15.03
N GLY A 221 -14.24 -11.16 16.12
CA GLY A 221 -13.36 -12.21 16.61
C GLY A 221 -12.08 -11.73 17.32
N LYS A 222 -11.96 -10.42 17.59
CA LYS A 222 -10.84 -9.83 18.35
C LYS A 222 -11.35 -8.95 19.48
N HIS A 223 -10.60 -8.93 20.59
CA HIS A 223 -10.88 -7.97 21.65
C HIS A 223 -10.49 -6.55 21.22
N ARG A 224 -11.40 -5.59 21.41
CA ARG A 224 -11.19 -4.18 21.03
C ARG A 224 -11.71 -3.26 22.12
N MET A 225 -11.08 -2.09 22.27
CA MET A 225 -11.53 -1.01 23.14
C MET A 225 -12.46 -0.03 22.42
N GLY A 226 -12.48 -0.02 21.10
CA GLY A 226 -13.20 0.98 20.30
C GLY A 226 -12.52 2.35 20.31
N VAL A 227 -11.19 2.37 20.32
CA VAL A 227 -10.36 3.60 20.25
C VAL A 227 -9.55 3.57 18.97
N LEU A 228 -9.59 4.65 18.23
CA LEU A 228 -8.68 4.89 17.10
C LEU A 228 -7.48 5.69 17.62
N LEU A 229 -6.28 5.17 17.39
CA LEU A 229 -5.03 5.78 17.83
C LEU A 229 -4.19 6.24 16.64
N ASN A 230 -3.67 7.44 16.70
CA ASN A 230 -2.61 7.95 15.85
C ASN A 230 -1.27 7.77 16.54
N GLN A 231 -0.23 7.50 15.75
CA GLN A 231 1.16 7.52 16.19
C GLN A 231 1.75 8.88 15.81
N ASP A 232 2.07 9.70 16.79
CA ASP A 232 2.77 10.98 16.59
C ASP A 232 4.25 10.75 16.90
N PHE A 233 5.09 10.88 15.90
CA PHE A 233 6.54 10.67 15.99
C PHE A 233 7.29 11.99 16.16
N ASP A 234 8.36 11.97 16.96
CA ASP A 234 9.32 13.06 17.06
C ASP A 234 10.71 12.48 16.71
N PHE A 235 11.13 12.74 15.48
CA PHE A 235 12.34 12.19 14.89
C PHE A 235 13.54 13.12 15.05
N PRO A 236 14.77 12.59 15.24
CA PRO A 236 15.99 13.40 15.27
C PRO A 236 16.41 13.91 13.88
N VAL A 237 15.74 13.45 12.83
CA VAL A 237 15.98 13.81 11.43
C VAL A 237 14.67 14.23 10.75
N ASP A 238 14.76 15.10 9.76
CA ASP A 238 13.62 15.46 8.92
C ASP A 238 13.74 14.72 7.58
N VAL A 239 12.75 13.87 7.27
CA VAL A 239 12.69 13.06 6.04
C VAL A 239 11.54 13.58 5.19
N LYS A 240 11.85 14.05 4.00
CA LYS A 240 10.88 14.56 3.04
C LYS A 240 10.79 13.69 1.80
N PHE A 241 9.58 13.29 1.46
CA PHE A 241 9.28 12.51 0.26
C PHE A 241 8.66 13.44 -0.81
N ASN A 242 9.38 13.62 -1.92
CA ASN A 242 8.97 14.46 -3.05
C ASN A 242 8.23 13.61 -4.08
N LEU A 243 7.06 13.09 -3.70
CA LEU A 243 6.20 12.22 -4.51
C LEU A 243 4.80 12.81 -4.56
N ASP A 244 4.36 13.21 -5.75
CA ASP A 244 3.04 13.78 -5.96
C ASP A 244 2.05 12.74 -6.49
N ASN A 245 0.79 12.86 -6.08
CA ASN A 245 -0.34 12.05 -6.60
C ASN A 245 -0.19 10.54 -6.41
N ILE A 246 0.52 10.11 -5.40
CA ILE A 246 0.67 8.72 -5.00
C ILE A 246 0.00 8.54 -3.65
N GLY A 247 -0.75 7.45 -3.50
CA GLY A 247 -1.49 7.16 -2.27
C GLY A 247 -1.35 5.70 -1.83
N GLY A 248 -1.77 5.44 -0.60
CA GLY A 248 -1.77 4.11 0.00
C GLY A 248 -0.47 3.74 0.72
N PRO A 249 -0.50 2.75 1.61
CA PRO A 249 0.61 2.45 2.53
C PRO A 249 1.65 1.46 1.97
N SER A 250 1.51 0.97 0.75
CA SER A 250 2.23 -0.19 0.21
C SER A 250 3.70 0.05 -0.16
N ALA A 251 4.19 1.29 -0.02
CA ALA A 251 5.58 1.67 -0.31
C ALA A 251 6.47 1.73 0.95
N GLY A 252 5.90 1.53 2.14
CA GLY A 252 6.59 1.74 3.41
C GLY A 252 7.92 1.00 3.54
N THR A 253 7.99 -0.26 3.11
CA THR A 253 9.23 -1.05 3.13
C THR A 253 10.31 -0.43 2.24
N VAL A 254 9.96 0.01 1.04
CA VAL A 254 10.90 0.64 0.11
C VAL A 254 11.37 2.00 0.65
N PHE A 255 10.48 2.79 1.25
CA PHE A 255 10.86 4.03 1.91
C PHE A 255 11.84 3.81 3.05
N ALA A 256 11.57 2.82 3.91
CA ALA A 256 12.47 2.50 5.02
C ALA A 256 13.87 2.07 4.51
N LEU A 257 13.94 1.22 3.49
CA LEU A 257 15.20 0.81 2.87
C LEU A 257 15.93 1.99 2.24
N THR A 258 15.22 2.93 1.60
CA THR A 258 15.80 4.15 1.03
C THR A 258 16.41 5.05 2.12
N ILE A 259 15.73 5.19 3.27
CA ILE A 259 16.25 5.97 4.40
C ILE A 259 17.50 5.29 4.96
N ILE A 260 17.50 3.97 5.12
CA ILE A 260 18.67 3.21 5.58
C ILE A 260 19.84 3.41 4.62
N ASP A 261 19.63 3.26 3.31
CA ASP A 261 20.67 3.47 2.29
C ASP A 261 21.30 4.86 2.40
N LYS A 262 20.48 5.91 2.49
CA LYS A 262 20.97 7.30 2.60
C LYS A 262 21.66 7.62 3.94
N LEU A 263 21.37 6.90 5.01
CA LEU A 263 21.94 7.11 6.35
C LEU A 263 23.13 6.19 6.67
N THR A 264 23.43 5.20 5.82
CA THR A 264 24.56 4.27 6.00
C THR A 264 25.64 4.46 4.94
N GLU A 265 26.88 4.09 5.25
CA GLU A 265 27.98 4.21 4.32
C GLU A 265 27.98 3.06 3.30
N GLY A 266 28.04 3.40 2.04
CA GLY A 266 28.00 2.49 0.91
C GLY A 266 26.57 2.20 0.42
N PRO A 267 26.39 1.93 -0.90
CA PRO A 267 25.09 1.69 -1.50
C PRO A 267 24.54 0.33 -1.06
N LEU A 268 23.36 0.31 -0.47
CA LEU A 268 22.73 -0.89 0.08
C LEU A 268 22.39 -1.94 -1.00
N ALA A 269 21.99 -1.50 -2.19
CA ALA A 269 21.68 -2.36 -3.32
C ALA A 269 22.85 -2.50 -4.33
N GLY A 270 24.03 -1.93 -4.02
CA GLY A 270 25.14 -1.87 -4.97
C GLY A 270 24.73 -1.11 -6.25
N ASP A 271 25.07 -1.65 -7.41
CA ASP A 271 24.70 -1.14 -8.73
C ASP A 271 23.43 -1.81 -9.31
N LYS A 272 22.73 -2.62 -8.52
CA LYS A 272 21.61 -3.45 -8.97
C LYS A 272 20.32 -2.65 -9.13
N ASN A 273 19.43 -3.19 -9.96
CA ASN A 273 18.08 -2.67 -10.14
C ASN A 273 17.09 -3.57 -9.37
N VAL A 274 16.69 -3.12 -8.19
CA VAL A 274 15.80 -3.85 -7.31
C VAL A 274 14.46 -3.12 -7.19
N ALA A 275 13.37 -3.84 -7.34
CA ALA A 275 12.03 -3.35 -7.04
C ALA A 275 11.50 -3.98 -5.74
N GLY A 276 10.64 -3.27 -5.04
CA GLY A 276 10.05 -3.80 -3.83
C GLY A 276 8.68 -3.25 -3.53
N THR A 277 8.00 -3.93 -2.63
CA THR A 277 6.73 -3.49 -2.06
C THR A 277 6.55 -4.05 -0.66
N GLY A 278 5.59 -3.51 0.07
CA GLY A 278 5.24 -3.92 1.43
C GLY A 278 4.80 -2.73 2.23
N ALA A 279 3.66 -2.82 2.89
CA ALA A 279 3.38 -1.94 4.01
C ALA A 279 4.28 -2.36 5.17
N ILE A 280 4.59 -1.45 6.09
CA ILE A 280 5.51 -1.72 7.19
C ILE A 280 4.92 -1.19 8.49
N THR A 281 5.26 -1.81 9.60
CA THR A 281 4.98 -1.32 10.96
C THR A 281 6.24 -0.69 11.56
N ALA A 282 6.10 0.12 12.59
CA ALA A 282 7.23 0.83 13.19
C ALA A 282 8.29 -0.11 13.80
N ASP A 283 7.90 -1.35 14.17
CA ASP A 283 8.81 -2.42 14.59
C ASP A 283 9.50 -3.15 13.42
N GLY A 284 9.28 -2.69 12.19
CA GLY A 284 9.89 -3.26 10.98
C GLY A 284 9.19 -4.50 10.41
N THR A 285 8.04 -4.92 10.94
CA THR A 285 7.29 -6.06 10.36
C THR A 285 6.71 -5.67 8.99
N VAL A 286 6.98 -6.47 7.95
CA VAL A 286 6.45 -6.24 6.61
C VAL A 286 5.07 -6.86 6.47
N GLN A 287 4.12 -6.05 5.98
CA GLN A 287 2.73 -6.42 5.82
C GLN A 287 2.37 -6.63 4.35
N PRO A 288 1.38 -7.50 4.05
CA PRO A 288 0.92 -7.74 2.68
C PRO A 288 0.25 -6.51 2.07
N ILE A 289 0.21 -6.50 0.73
CA ILE A 289 -0.35 -5.41 -0.06
C ILE A 289 -1.30 -5.94 -1.15
N GLY A 290 -2.07 -5.05 -1.75
CA GLY A 290 -2.84 -5.34 -2.96
C GLY A 290 -2.04 -5.14 -4.23
N GLY A 291 -2.43 -5.87 -5.30
CA GLY A 291 -1.90 -5.68 -6.64
C GLY A 291 -0.46 -6.16 -6.83
N ALA A 292 -0.06 -7.23 -6.16
CA ALA A 292 1.28 -7.79 -6.33
C ALA A 292 1.56 -8.20 -7.78
N ARG A 293 0.56 -8.76 -8.48
CA ARG A 293 0.65 -9.10 -9.91
C ARG A 293 1.00 -7.89 -10.78
N GLN A 294 0.30 -6.78 -10.60
CA GLN A 294 0.54 -5.54 -11.33
C GLN A 294 1.92 -4.96 -11.04
N LYS A 295 2.35 -5.05 -9.79
CA LYS A 295 3.65 -4.56 -9.36
C LYS A 295 4.79 -5.38 -9.91
N VAL A 296 4.69 -6.70 -9.92
CA VAL A 296 5.70 -7.58 -10.58
C VAL A 296 5.81 -7.24 -12.06
N ALA A 297 4.68 -7.06 -12.76
CA ALA A 297 4.70 -6.67 -14.16
C ALA A 297 5.37 -5.30 -14.38
N ALA A 298 5.06 -4.31 -13.53
CA ALA A 298 5.68 -2.99 -13.61
C ALA A 298 7.19 -3.03 -13.30
N ALA A 299 7.62 -3.88 -12.37
CA ALA A 299 9.02 -4.08 -12.01
C ALA A 299 9.82 -4.66 -13.19
N ASP A 300 9.30 -5.71 -13.82
CA ASP A 300 9.90 -6.34 -15.01
C ASP A 300 9.97 -5.36 -16.21
N ASP A 301 8.87 -4.63 -16.46
CA ASP A 301 8.83 -3.61 -17.52
C ASP A 301 9.84 -2.46 -17.25
N ALA A 302 10.20 -2.19 -16.00
CA ALA A 302 11.23 -1.23 -15.58
C ALA A 302 12.65 -1.83 -15.56
N GLY A 303 12.81 -3.10 -15.93
CA GLY A 303 14.09 -3.79 -15.97
C GLY A 303 14.66 -4.15 -14.59
N SER A 304 13.80 -4.30 -13.58
CA SER A 304 14.25 -4.75 -12.27
C SER A 304 14.58 -6.24 -12.28
N GLU A 305 15.75 -6.59 -11.73
CA GLU A 305 16.26 -7.96 -11.67
C GLU A 305 15.65 -8.75 -10.50
N TYR A 306 15.31 -8.04 -9.42
CA TYR A 306 14.78 -8.61 -8.18
C TYR A 306 13.51 -7.88 -7.76
N PHE A 307 12.57 -8.64 -7.16
CA PHE A 307 11.33 -8.13 -6.60
C PHE A 307 11.22 -8.55 -5.14
N LEU A 308 11.33 -7.61 -4.21
CA LEU A 308 11.12 -7.86 -2.78
C LEU A 308 9.63 -7.95 -2.50
N SER A 309 9.17 -9.13 -2.10
CA SER A 309 7.76 -9.45 -1.87
C SER A 309 7.48 -9.75 -0.40
N PRO A 310 6.45 -9.13 0.19
CA PRO A 310 5.94 -9.61 1.48
C PRO A 310 5.62 -11.11 1.43
N ARG A 311 5.84 -11.82 2.54
CA ARG A 311 5.59 -13.25 2.66
C ARG A 311 4.22 -13.67 2.12
N ASP A 312 3.17 -12.96 2.54
CA ASP A 312 1.78 -13.30 2.22
C ASP A 312 1.41 -12.98 0.76
N ASN A 313 2.23 -12.19 0.05
CA ASN A 313 2.09 -11.94 -1.39
C ASN A 313 2.93 -12.90 -2.26
N CYS A 314 3.75 -13.77 -1.66
CA CYS A 314 4.67 -14.63 -2.38
C CYS A 314 4.00 -15.47 -3.49
N ALA A 315 2.87 -16.09 -3.19
CA ALA A 315 2.18 -16.95 -4.17
C ALA A 315 1.75 -16.17 -5.42
N GLU A 316 1.18 -14.98 -5.21
CA GLU A 316 0.75 -14.09 -6.30
C GLU A 316 1.95 -13.53 -7.08
N ALA A 317 3.01 -13.11 -6.38
CA ALA A 317 4.21 -12.55 -6.98
C ALA A 317 4.95 -13.59 -7.85
N VAL A 318 5.13 -14.82 -7.37
CA VAL A 318 5.75 -15.92 -8.13
C VAL A 318 4.92 -16.31 -9.36
N ASP A 319 3.57 -16.36 -9.21
CA ASP A 319 2.70 -16.62 -10.36
C ASP A 319 2.84 -15.52 -11.44
N ALA A 320 2.89 -14.27 -11.02
CA ALA A 320 3.08 -13.12 -11.91
C ALA A 320 4.48 -13.07 -12.56
N ALA A 321 5.50 -13.59 -11.91
CA ALA A 321 6.87 -13.63 -12.42
C ALA A 321 7.12 -14.72 -13.47
N LYS A 322 6.17 -15.66 -13.67
CA LYS A 322 6.32 -16.73 -14.67
C LYS A 322 6.52 -16.17 -16.07
N GLY A 323 7.61 -16.56 -16.72
CA GLY A 323 7.97 -16.12 -18.07
C GLY A 323 8.57 -14.72 -18.15
N ARG A 324 8.94 -14.14 -17.00
CA ARG A 324 9.64 -12.85 -16.86
C ARG A 324 11.04 -13.08 -16.33
N ASP A 325 11.92 -12.13 -16.56
CA ASP A 325 13.31 -12.18 -16.09
C ASP A 325 13.47 -11.40 -14.78
N ILE A 326 12.72 -11.82 -13.76
CA ILE A 326 12.70 -11.21 -12.45
C ILE A 326 12.68 -12.26 -11.34
N THR A 327 13.55 -12.11 -10.35
CA THR A 327 13.64 -13.01 -9.20
C THR A 327 12.82 -12.48 -8.04
N VAL A 328 11.85 -13.27 -7.55
CA VAL A 328 11.03 -12.89 -6.39
C VAL A 328 11.73 -13.32 -5.10
N VAL A 329 12.00 -12.35 -4.24
CA VAL A 329 12.67 -12.52 -2.94
C VAL A 329 11.65 -12.28 -1.83
N ARG A 330 11.50 -13.25 -0.91
CA ARG A 330 10.59 -13.12 0.24
C ARG A 330 11.19 -12.22 1.30
N ILE A 331 10.39 -11.31 1.82
CA ILE A 331 10.75 -10.46 2.95
C ILE A 331 9.66 -10.55 4.04
N ASP A 332 10.07 -10.83 5.29
CA ASP A 332 9.17 -10.94 6.43
C ASP A 332 9.21 -9.68 7.31
N ASN A 333 10.37 -9.00 7.33
CA ASN A 333 10.62 -7.77 8.09
C ASN A 333 11.71 -6.93 7.41
N LEU A 334 11.91 -5.71 7.93
CA LEU A 334 12.87 -4.76 7.37
C LEU A 334 14.32 -5.26 7.43
N HIS A 335 14.71 -5.94 8.52
CA HIS A 335 16.04 -6.53 8.65
C HIS A 335 16.31 -7.57 7.55
N ALA A 336 15.36 -8.47 7.30
CA ALA A 336 15.46 -9.46 6.22
C ALA A 336 15.50 -8.78 4.83
N ALA A 337 14.74 -7.70 4.63
CA ALA A 337 14.77 -6.94 3.38
C ALA A 337 16.12 -6.25 3.15
N LYS A 338 16.70 -5.64 4.20
CA LYS A 338 18.03 -5.04 4.19
C LYS A 338 19.10 -6.08 3.87
N THR A 339 19.12 -7.21 4.59
CA THR A 339 20.06 -8.31 4.36
C THR A 339 19.96 -8.84 2.92
N ALA A 340 18.73 -8.99 2.39
CA ALA A 340 18.55 -9.43 1.01
C ALA A 340 19.15 -8.43 0.00
N LEU A 341 19.06 -7.11 0.23
CA LEU A 341 19.69 -6.12 -0.62
C LEU A 341 21.23 -6.20 -0.52
N GLU A 342 21.79 -6.37 0.66
CA GLU A 342 23.24 -6.55 0.88
C GLU A 342 23.74 -7.83 0.16
N ASP A 343 22.99 -8.93 0.22
CA ASP A 343 23.32 -10.16 -0.49
C ASP A 343 23.25 -10.00 -2.02
N ILE A 344 22.25 -9.26 -2.51
CA ILE A 344 22.09 -8.93 -3.93
C ILE A 344 23.28 -8.05 -4.40
N ALA A 345 23.66 -7.03 -3.62
CA ALA A 345 24.78 -6.14 -3.92
C ALA A 345 26.12 -6.87 -4.04
N GLU A 346 26.29 -7.92 -3.23
CA GLU A 346 27.52 -8.74 -3.20
C GLU A 346 27.44 -10.01 -4.06
N ASP A 347 26.43 -10.15 -4.93
CA ASP A 347 26.16 -11.31 -5.80
C ASP A 347 26.01 -12.65 -5.02
N ARG A 348 25.66 -12.62 -3.73
CA ARG A 348 25.36 -13.79 -2.90
C ARG A 348 23.91 -14.26 -3.07
N THR A 349 23.51 -14.46 -4.30
CA THR A 349 22.10 -14.72 -4.66
C THR A 349 21.60 -16.12 -4.33
N SER A 350 22.49 -17.07 -4.01
CA SER A 350 22.13 -18.45 -3.62
C SER A 350 21.39 -18.52 -2.28
N ASP A 351 21.59 -17.56 -1.40
CA ASP A 351 21.09 -17.56 -0.03
C ASP A 351 19.81 -16.69 0.14
N LEU A 352 19.36 -16.05 -0.95
CA LEU A 352 18.16 -15.23 -0.92
C LEU A 352 16.91 -16.02 -0.52
N PRO A 353 16.10 -15.51 0.43
CA PRO A 353 14.86 -16.16 0.83
C PRO A 353 13.90 -16.31 -0.37
N SER A 354 13.57 -17.53 -0.72
CA SER A 354 12.66 -17.79 -1.84
C SER A 354 11.21 -17.87 -1.39
N CYS A 355 10.30 -17.50 -2.28
CA CYS A 355 8.86 -17.64 -2.09
C CYS A 355 8.35 -19.09 -2.29
N SER A 356 9.23 -20.06 -2.57
CA SER A 356 8.84 -21.45 -2.89
C SER A 356 8.78 -22.40 -1.69
N ALA A 357 9.15 -21.95 -0.49
CA ALA A 357 9.37 -22.81 0.68
C ALA A 357 8.14 -23.11 1.56
N ASP A 358 7.01 -22.43 1.35
CA ASP A 358 5.79 -22.61 2.16
C ASP A 358 4.63 -23.12 1.29
N ARG A 359 4.60 -24.42 0.99
CA ARG A 359 3.40 -25.14 0.54
C ARG A 359 2.89 -26.06 1.62
#